data_4e610d2facdd64b554413bee89d65c2e
#
_entry.id   4e610d2facdd64b554413bee89d65c2e
#
_cell.length_a   1.000
_cell.length_b   1.000
_cell.length_c   1.000
_cell.angle_alpha   90.00
_cell.angle_beta   90.00
_cell.angle_gamma   90.00
#
_symmetry.space_group_name_H-M   'P 1'
#
loop_
_entity.id
_entity.type
_entity.pdbx_description
1 polymer ?
#
loop_
_entity_poly.entity_id
_entity_poly.type
_entity_poly.pdbx_seq_one_letter_code
_entity_poly.pdbx_strand_id
1 'polypeptide(L)'
;MFKVTILGFDQAYASAITGALDLFALAGVTWQRMSGEAPTPFFDVQIASIKKRPVKCINQIELASHIAIEEVDETDLLLVPTIGGELITVLNNNRALLPHINKHFSNNADIASNCSGAFLLAEAGVLKNKDATTHWGYAQQFKQRYPDVNLCPEKMITSDQNIYCSGGGMAWFDLALLLIERYCGHDVATTTAKAHVIDIGRGDQAAYATLRAKKYHQDPDILFVQEWLEEHFNQQLSVDQLPPLVNLGARTFNRRFKKATDQTPLNYIQTLRIEAAKRFLETTQDSIERIINQVGYEDLSSFTRLFKKHAGLSPSQYAKKFKR
;
A
#
# COMPACT_ATOMS: atom_id res chain seq x y z
N MET A 1 12.57 -21.59 17.49
CA MET A 1 12.13 -20.20 17.25
C MET A 1 12.40 -19.88 15.80
N PHE A 2 11.44 -19.21 15.13
CA PHE A 2 11.62 -18.75 13.76
C PHE A 2 12.55 -17.53 13.72
N LYS A 3 13.49 -17.51 12.80
CA LYS A 3 14.45 -16.40 12.65
C LYS A 3 13.84 -15.32 11.75
N VAL A 4 13.71 -14.10 12.24
CA VAL A 4 13.21 -12.95 11.49
C VAL A 4 14.31 -11.90 11.36
N THR A 5 14.69 -11.59 10.14
CA THR A 5 15.66 -10.54 9.84
C THR A 5 14.96 -9.35 9.23
N ILE A 6 15.03 -8.19 9.90
CA ILE A 6 14.50 -6.91 9.39
C ILE A 6 15.65 -6.13 8.78
N LEU A 7 15.55 -5.78 7.50
CA LEU A 7 16.57 -4.99 6.83
C LEU A 7 16.58 -3.55 7.36
N GLY A 8 17.72 -3.11 7.84
CA GLY A 8 17.99 -1.73 8.21
C GLY A 8 18.74 -1.01 7.09
N PHE A 9 18.22 0.14 6.67
CA PHE A 9 18.87 1.01 5.69
C PHE A 9 18.55 2.48 5.95
N ASP A 10 19.44 3.37 5.53
CA ASP A 10 19.26 4.81 5.74
C ASP A 10 18.00 5.32 5.04
N GLN A 11 17.30 6.25 5.70
CA GLN A 11 16.02 6.83 5.28
C GLN A 11 14.84 5.84 5.31
N ALA A 12 14.94 4.72 6.02
CA ALA A 12 13.78 3.89 6.35
C ALA A 12 12.89 4.56 7.42
N TYR A 13 11.63 4.13 7.54
CA TYR A 13 10.77 4.51 8.67
C TYR A 13 11.15 3.71 9.91
N ALA A 14 11.49 4.43 11.00
CA ALA A 14 11.81 3.80 12.29
C ALA A 14 10.66 2.91 12.78
N SER A 15 9.41 3.38 12.74
CA SER A 15 8.23 2.62 13.18
C SER A 15 7.99 1.34 12.39
N ALA A 16 8.36 1.30 11.10
CA ALA A 16 8.23 0.08 10.29
C ALA A 16 9.29 -0.97 10.64
N ILE A 17 10.41 -0.56 11.24
CA ILE A 17 11.46 -1.45 11.75
C ILE A 17 11.12 -1.87 13.19
N THR A 18 10.98 -0.89 14.09
CA THR A 18 10.81 -1.15 15.54
C THR A 18 9.47 -1.79 15.85
N GLY A 19 8.38 -1.34 15.19
CA GLY A 19 7.07 -1.92 15.41
C GLY A 19 6.95 -3.36 14.92
N ALA A 20 7.56 -3.69 13.78
CA ALA A 20 7.63 -5.08 13.33
C ALA A 20 8.49 -5.93 14.29
N LEU A 21 9.64 -5.40 14.74
CA LEU A 21 10.49 -6.05 15.74
C LEU A 21 9.70 -6.37 17.01
N ASP A 22 8.95 -5.39 17.55
CA ASP A 22 8.16 -5.57 18.76
C ASP A 22 7.06 -6.62 18.57
N LEU A 23 6.30 -6.57 17.46
CA LEU A 23 5.20 -7.52 17.23
C LEU A 23 5.70 -8.96 17.13
N PHE A 24 6.78 -9.21 16.39
CA PHE A 24 7.34 -10.56 16.30
C PHE A 24 7.99 -11.02 17.62
N ALA A 25 8.82 -10.18 18.25
CA ALA A 25 9.51 -10.53 19.48
C ALA A 25 8.57 -10.77 20.66
N LEU A 26 7.41 -10.10 20.67
CA LEU A 26 6.44 -10.16 21.76
C LEU A 26 5.28 -11.12 21.49
N ALA A 27 5.20 -11.76 20.32
CA ALA A 27 4.25 -12.84 20.04
C ALA A 27 4.54 -14.05 20.97
N GLY A 28 3.51 -14.49 21.70
CA GLY A 28 3.63 -15.52 22.72
C GLY A 28 4.27 -15.04 24.03
N VAL A 29 4.48 -13.74 24.20
CA VAL A 29 5.13 -13.15 25.38
C VAL A 29 4.17 -12.22 26.13
N THR A 30 3.67 -11.16 25.47
CA THR A 30 2.89 -10.13 26.15
C THR A 30 1.57 -10.67 26.70
N TRP A 31 0.83 -11.42 25.90
CA TRP A 31 -0.45 -11.99 26.33
C TRP A 31 -0.28 -12.95 27.52
N GLN A 32 0.71 -13.84 27.45
CA GLN A 32 1.00 -14.79 28.52
C GLN A 32 1.34 -14.08 29.84
N ARG A 33 2.19 -13.04 29.77
CA ARG A 33 2.47 -12.20 30.95
C ARG A 33 1.22 -11.56 31.54
N MET A 34 0.33 -11.04 30.70
CA MET A 34 -0.94 -10.44 31.15
C MET A 34 -1.89 -11.48 31.77
N SER A 35 -1.85 -12.72 31.28
CA SER A 35 -2.67 -13.85 31.80
C SER A 35 -2.02 -14.59 32.97
N GLY A 36 -0.83 -14.19 33.41
CA GLY A 36 -0.10 -14.86 34.49
C GLY A 36 0.53 -16.19 34.07
N GLU A 37 0.71 -16.42 32.78
CA GLU A 37 1.31 -17.61 32.19
C GLU A 37 2.80 -17.39 31.90
N ALA A 38 3.56 -18.48 31.78
CA ALA A 38 4.97 -18.40 31.37
C ALA A 38 5.08 -17.97 29.89
N PRO A 39 5.89 -16.96 29.55
CA PRO A 39 6.10 -16.56 28.16
C PRO A 39 6.68 -17.68 27.32
N THR A 40 6.18 -17.79 26.08
CA THR A 40 6.68 -18.75 25.08
C THR A 40 7.00 -17.98 23.80
N PRO A 41 8.20 -17.38 23.67
CA PRO A 41 8.58 -16.62 22.49
C PRO A 41 8.70 -17.56 21.28
N PHE A 42 8.10 -17.14 20.15
CA PHE A 42 8.11 -17.90 18.90
C PHE A 42 9.19 -17.46 17.93
N PHE A 43 9.63 -16.19 18.01
CA PHE A 43 10.52 -15.58 17.04
C PHE A 43 11.82 -15.09 17.69
N ASP A 44 12.92 -15.27 16.96
CA ASP A 44 14.21 -14.63 17.20
C ASP A 44 14.35 -13.51 16.15
N VAL A 45 14.28 -12.25 16.58
CA VAL A 45 14.15 -11.10 15.69
C VAL A 45 15.38 -10.21 15.76
N GLN A 46 15.95 -9.91 14.60
CA GLN A 46 17.14 -9.05 14.51
C GLN A 46 17.00 -7.98 13.43
N ILE A 47 17.66 -6.85 13.64
CA ILE A 47 17.86 -5.81 12.62
C ILE A 47 19.23 -6.05 12.01
N ALA A 48 19.28 -6.22 10.68
CA ALA A 48 20.52 -6.38 9.94
C ALA A 48 20.74 -5.24 8.95
N SER A 49 21.93 -4.69 8.92
CA SER A 49 22.34 -3.64 7.98
C SER A 49 23.68 -3.92 7.35
N ILE A 50 24.02 -3.23 6.26
CA ILE A 50 25.34 -3.33 5.62
C ILE A 50 26.44 -3.03 6.66
N LYS A 51 27.37 -3.97 6.86
CA LYS A 51 28.50 -3.86 7.78
C LYS A 51 28.08 -3.50 9.22
N LYS A 52 26.88 -3.90 9.62
CA LYS A 52 26.31 -3.60 10.96
C LYS A 52 26.29 -2.11 11.30
N ARG A 53 26.14 -1.23 10.30
CA ARG A 53 26.08 0.20 10.54
C ARG A 53 24.76 0.57 11.21
N PRO A 54 24.74 1.58 12.11
CA PRO A 54 23.49 2.14 12.58
C PRO A 54 22.62 2.64 11.44
N VAL A 55 21.32 2.47 11.56
CA VAL A 55 20.32 2.86 10.57
C VAL A 55 19.86 4.28 10.85
N LYS A 56 20.14 5.22 9.96
CA LYS A 56 19.69 6.63 10.05
C LYS A 56 18.31 6.77 9.42
N CYS A 57 17.27 6.71 10.24
CA CYS A 57 15.90 6.81 9.80
C CYS A 57 15.53 8.22 9.30
N ILE A 58 14.45 8.34 8.50
CA ILE A 58 14.01 9.62 7.89
C ILE A 58 13.76 10.74 8.92
N ASN A 59 13.35 10.39 10.13
CA ASN A 59 13.03 11.32 11.22
C ASN A 59 14.20 11.59 12.18
N GLN A 60 15.44 11.36 11.74
CA GLN A 60 16.67 11.56 12.49
C GLN A 60 16.86 10.60 13.69
N ILE A 61 16.01 9.59 13.84
CA ILE A 61 16.25 8.51 14.79
C ILE A 61 17.32 7.60 14.21
N GLU A 62 18.29 7.23 15.05
CA GLU A 62 19.31 6.26 14.72
C GLU A 62 19.01 4.96 15.47
N LEU A 63 18.91 3.84 14.72
CA LEU A 63 18.66 2.53 15.27
C LEU A 63 19.95 1.70 15.20
N ALA A 64 20.31 1.07 16.30
CA ALA A 64 21.40 0.10 16.31
C ALA A 64 21.04 -1.15 15.51
N SER A 65 21.96 -1.65 14.69
CA SER A 65 21.83 -2.94 14.03
C SER A 65 22.40 -4.05 14.92
N HIS A 66 21.71 -5.17 14.96
CA HIS A 66 22.14 -6.33 15.76
C HIS A 66 23.29 -7.10 15.08
N ILE A 67 23.27 -7.17 13.75
CA ILE A 67 24.21 -7.96 12.93
C ILE A 67 24.47 -7.28 11.57
N ALA A 68 25.58 -7.60 10.93
CA ALA A 68 25.79 -7.27 9.53
C ALA A 68 24.95 -8.19 8.63
N ILE A 69 24.31 -7.64 7.57
CA ILE A 69 23.50 -8.49 6.66
C ILE A 69 24.38 -9.53 5.94
N GLU A 70 25.64 -9.24 5.77
CA GLU A 70 26.66 -10.13 5.22
C GLU A 70 26.88 -11.39 6.07
N GLU A 71 26.63 -11.29 7.38
CA GLU A 71 26.81 -12.36 8.36
C GLU A 71 25.51 -13.14 8.63
N VAL A 72 24.39 -12.74 8.02
CA VAL A 72 23.13 -13.49 8.10
C VAL A 72 23.21 -14.69 7.13
N ASP A 73 23.46 -15.87 7.67
CA ASP A 73 23.50 -17.08 6.85
C ASP A 73 22.11 -17.60 6.52
N GLU A 74 21.24 -17.69 7.53
CA GLU A 74 19.89 -18.22 7.43
C GLU A 74 18.88 -17.33 8.13
N THR A 75 17.73 -17.17 7.51
CA THR A 75 16.55 -16.53 8.10
C THR A 75 15.30 -17.20 7.55
N ASP A 76 14.26 -17.38 8.36
CA ASP A 76 12.97 -17.88 7.90
C ASP A 76 12.19 -16.78 7.19
N LEU A 77 12.34 -15.52 7.67
CA LEU A 77 11.69 -14.35 7.12
C LEU A 77 12.69 -13.19 6.98
N LEU A 78 12.78 -12.61 5.78
CA LEU A 78 13.46 -11.35 5.51
C LEU A 78 12.42 -10.26 5.29
N LEU A 79 12.35 -9.25 6.15
CA LEU A 79 11.43 -8.12 6.06
C LEU A 79 12.12 -6.84 5.58
N VAL A 80 11.61 -6.25 4.51
CA VAL A 80 12.06 -4.98 3.94
C VAL A 80 11.09 -3.86 4.38
N PRO A 81 11.51 -2.94 5.25
CA PRO A 81 10.65 -1.87 5.76
C PRO A 81 10.41 -0.77 4.72
N THR A 82 9.53 0.17 5.10
CA THR A 82 9.16 1.34 4.30
C THR A 82 10.35 2.27 4.03
N ILE A 83 10.51 2.69 2.79
CA ILE A 83 11.38 3.80 2.39
C ILE A 83 10.69 5.12 2.77
N GLY A 84 11.33 5.94 3.57
CA GLY A 84 10.80 7.24 4.03
C GLY A 84 11.34 8.43 3.27
N GLY A 85 12.55 8.34 2.73
CA GLY A 85 13.20 9.41 1.97
C GLY A 85 12.75 9.50 0.51
N GLU A 86 13.46 10.33 -0.27
CA GLU A 86 13.23 10.41 -1.70
C GLU A 86 13.55 9.04 -2.35
N LEU A 87 12.53 8.46 -2.98
CA LEU A 87 12.50 7.05 -3.35
C LEU A 87 13.71 6.64 -4.22
N ILE A 88 13.98 7.38 -5.29
CA ILE A 88 15.04 7.02 -6.25
C ILE A 88 16.43 7.14 -5.62
N THR A 89 16.65 8.18 -4.84
CA THR A 89 17.90 8.39 -4.10
C THR A 89 18.15 7.25 -3.12
N VAL A 90 17.12 6.86 -2.34
CA VAL A 90 17.24 5.78 -1.37
C VAL A 90 17.51 4.44 -2.06
N LEU A 91 16.82 4.13 -3.17
CA LEU A 91 17.07 2.92 -3.96
C LEU A 91 18.53 2.87 -4.47
N ASN A 92 19.01 3.99 -5.02
CA ASN A 92 20.37 4.05 -5.53
C ASN A 92 21.43 3.88 -4.43
N ASN A 93 21.23 4.49 -3.27
CA ASN A 93 22.16 4.43 -2.13
C ASN A 93 22.19 3.05 -1.45
N ASN A 94 21.13 2.26 -1.63
CA ASN A 94 20.98 0.96 -0.95
C ASN A 94 21.08 -0.25 -1.91
N ARG A 95 21.65 -0.07 -3.09
CA ARG A 95 21.86 -1.18 -4.06
C ARG A 95 22.67 -2.34 -3.50
N ALA A 96 23.54 -2.08 -2.53
CA ALA A 96 24.32 -3.12 -1.85
C ALA A 96 23.44 -4.16 -1.11
N LEU A 97 22.16 -3.85 -0.81
CA LEU A 97 21.22 -4.79 -0.19
C LEU A 97 20.65 -5.82 -1.18
N LEU A 98 20.61 -5.51 -2.48
CA LEU A 98 19.94 -6.33 -3.49
C LEU A 98 20.49 -7.76 -3.59
N PRO A 99 21.82 -8.00 -3.56
CA PRO A 99 22.37 -9.36 -3.56
C PRO A 99 21.96 -10.18 -2.33
N HIS A 100 21.80 -9.53 -1.16
CA HIS A 100 21.39 -10.20 0.08
C HIS A 100 19.90 -10.58 0.03
N ILE A 101 19.03 -9.71 -0.51
CA ILE A 101 17.63 -10.06 -0.76
C ILE A 101 17.54 -11.29 -1.67
N ASN A 102 18.30 -11.29 -2.78
CA ASN A 102 18.34 -12.43 -3.70
C ASN A 102 18.90 -13.70 -3.07
N LYS A 103 19.95 -13.60 -2.22
CA LYS A 103 20.50 -14.74 -1.48
C LYS A 103 19.41 -15.43 -0.65
N HIS A 104 18.69 -14.68 0.18
CA HIS A 104 17.68 -15.24 1.07
C HIS A 104 16.45 -15.74 0.29
N PHE A 105 16.05 -15.04 -0.77
CA PHE A 105 14.98 -15.53 -1.66
C PHE A 105 15.34 -16.87 -2.30
N SER A 106 16.56 -17.00 -2.82
CA SER A 106 17.06 -18.25 -3.44
C SER A 106 17.20 -19.39 -2.43
N ASN A 107 17.38 -19.07 -1.15
CA ASN A 107 17.43 -20.03 -0.04
C ASN A 107 16.03 -20.35 0.52
N ASN A 108 14.95 -20.01 -0.21
CA ASN A 108 13.55 -20.25 0.16
C ASN A 108 13.09 -19.57 1.47
N ALA A 109 13.76 -18.52 1.94
CA ALA A 109 13.21 -17.68 2.98
C ALA A 109 11.92 -17.01 2.52
N ASP A 110 10.96 -16.80 3.42
CA ASP A 110 9.85 -15.90 3.16
C ASP A 110 10.37 -14.46 3.04
N ILE A 111 9.95 -13.74 1.99
CA ILE A 111 10.39 -12.38 1.72
C ILE A 111 9.19 -11.45 1.88
N ALA A 112 9.30 -10.49 2.78
CA ALA A 112 8.21 -9.57 3.03
C ALA A 112 8.63 -8.11 2.80
N SER A 113 7.69 -7.27 2.37
CA SER A 113 7.91 -5.82 2.27
C SER A 113 6.71 -5.02 2.76
N ASN A 114 7.01 -3.87 3.36
CA ASN A 114 5.99 -2.91 3.73
C ASN A 114 6.06 -1.67 2.83
N CYS A 115 4.90 -1.24 2.31
CA CYS A 115 4.73 0.04 1.64
C CYS A 115 5.70 0.20 0.44
N SER A 116 6.51 1.25 0.44
CA SER A 116 7.55 1.51 -0.56
C SER A 116 8.75 0.55 -0.49
N GLY A 117 8.86 -0.29 0.55
CA GLY A 117 9.84 -1.38 0.60
C GLY A 117 9.75 -2.36 -0.57
N ALA A 118 8.55 -2.50 -1.15
CA ALA A 118 8.33 -3.30 -2.37
C ALA A 118 9.21 -2.87 -3.55
N PHE A 119 9.65 -1.61 -3.61
CA PHE A 119 10.56 -1.13 -4.65
C PHE A 119 11.95 -1.79 -4.54
N LEU A 120 12.46 -2.02 -3.33
CA LEU A 120 13.73 -2.75 -3.16
C LEU A 120 13.59 -4.21 -3.61
N LEU A 121 12.44 -4.86 -3.33
CA LEU A 121 12.17 -6.20 -3.83
C LEU A 121 12.08 -6.24 -5.36
N ALA A 122 11.45 -5.23 -5.97
CA ALA A 122 11.37 -5.12 -7.43
C ALA A 122 12.75 -4.86 -8.06
N GLU A 123 13.59 -3.98 -7.47
CA GLU A 123 14.99 -3.76 -7.90
C GLU A 123 15.84 -5.04 -7.79
N ALA A 124 15.60 -5.86 -6.77
CA ALA A 124 16.23 -7.17 -6.63
C ALA A 124 15.71 -8.20 -7.65
N GLY A 125 14.62 -7.90 -8.37
CA GLY A 125 14.03 -8.78 -9.38
C GLY A 125 13.16 -9.90 -8.82
N VAL A 126 12.98 -10.00 -7.49
CA VAL A 126 12.21 -11.10 -6.86
C VAL A 126 10.70 -10.99 -7.09
N LEU A 127 10.20 -9.82 -7.50
CA LEU A 127 8.78 -9.61 -7.81
C LEU A 127 8.39 -9.86 -9.27
N LYS A 128 9.32 -10.26 -10.12
CA LYS A 128 9.03 -10.48 -11.56
C LYS A 128 7.96 -11.55 -11.75
N ASN A 129 6.87 -11.18 -12.47
CA ASN A 129 5.68 -12.01 -12.71
C ASN A 129 4.98 -12.48 -11.41
N LYS A 130 5.14 -11.74 -10.31
CA LYS A 130 4.50 -12.01 -9.02
C LYS A 130 3.44 -10.98 -8.68
N ASP A 131 2.44 -11.40 -7.91
CA ASP A 131 1.46 -10.50 -7.33
C ASP A 131 2.12 -9.70 -6.20
N ALA A 132 2.04 -8.37 -6.29
CA ALA A 132 2.60 -7.47 -5.29
C ALA A 132 1.66 -6.30 -5.02
N THR A 133 1.81 -5.69 -3.85
CA THR A 133 1.21 -4.40 -3.54
C THR A 133 2.29 -3.44 -3.00
N THR A 134 1.98 -2.16 -3.03
CA THR A 134 2.77 -1.08 -2.44
C THR A 134 1.82 0.01 -1.97
N HIS A 135 2.32 1.09 -1.43
CA HIS A 135 1.46 2.24 -1.10
C HIS A 135 0.70 2.72 -2.35
N TRP A 136 -0.63 2.87 -2.25
CA TRP A 136 -1.48 3.30 -3.37
C TRP A 136 -0.99 4.58 -4.06
N GLY A 137 -0.39 5.51 -3.30
CA GLY A 137 0.17 6.77 -3.83
C GLY A 137 1.37 6.58 -4.75
N TYR A 138 2.08 5.45 -4.66
CA TYR A 138 3.23 5.12 -5.52
C TYR A 138 2.87 4.13 -6.64
N ALA A 139 1.62 3.67 -6.73
CA ALA A 139 1.22 2.60 -7.66
C ALA A 139 1.57 2.88 -9.11
N GLN A 140 1.40 4.12 -9.59
CA GLN A 140 1.73 4.46 -10.98
C GLN A 140 3.24 4.46 -11.22
N GLN A 141 4.02 5.06 -10.31
CA GLN A 141 5.48 5.08 -10.41
C GLN A 141 6.03 3.65 -10.40
N PHE A 142 5.45 2.79 -9.57
CA PHE A 142 5.81 1.38 -9.50
C PHE A 142 5.52 0.66 -10.82
N LYS A 143 4.29 0.78 -11.38
CA LYS A 143 3.91 0.17 -12.65
C LYS A 143 4.77 0.63 -13.83
N GLN A 144 5.11 1.91 -13.87
CA GLN A 144 5.95 2.45 -14.93
C GLN A 144 7.39 1.90 -14.87
N ARG A 145 7.91 1.70 -13.65
CA ARG A 145 9.28 1.25 -13.45
C ARG A 145 9.43 -0.27 -13.54
N TYR A 146 8.41 -1.02 -13.11
CA TYR A 146 8.42 -2.49 -13.05
C TYR A 146 7.18 -3.08 -13.74
N PRO A 147 7.10 -2.97 -15.08
CA PRO A 147 5.93 -3.43 -15.84
C PRO A 147 5.71 -4.95 -15.78
N ASP A 148 6.75 -5.72 -15.43
CA ASP A 148 6.68 -7.18 -15.29
C ASP A 148 6.14 -7.65 -13.94
N VAL A 149 5.73 -6.76 -13.04
CA VAL A 149 5.14 -7.09 -11.73
C VAL A 149 3.62 -6.97 -11.82
N ASN A 150 2.89 -7.97 -11.32
CA ASN A 150 1.43 -7.94 -11.22
C ASN A 150 1.01 -7.06 -10.02
N LEU A 151 1.01 -5.74 -10.20
CA LEU A 151 0.69 -4.83 -9.10
C LEU A 151 -0.81 -4.75 -8.82
N CYS A 152 -1.21 -5.05 -7.57
CA CYS A 152 -2.55 -4.97 -7.00
C CYS A 152 -2.62 -3.82 -5.98
N PRO A 153 -2.69 -2.56 -6.42
CA PRO A 153 -2.53 -1.40 -5.53
C PRO A 153 -3.73 -1.17 -4.60
N GLU A 154 -4.86 -1.82 -4.84
CA GLU A 154 -6.04 -1.78 -3.99
C GLU A 154 -5.91 -2.69 -2.76
N LYS A 155 -5.14 -3.78 -2.86
CA LYS A 155 -5.01 -4.76 -1.78
C LYS A 155 -4.16 -4.23 -0.63
N MET A 156 -4.59 -4.51 0.60
CA MET A 156 -3.78 -4.22 1.80
C MET A 156 -2.57 -5.13 1.87
N ILE A 157 -2.75 -6.42 1.55
CA ILE A 157 -1.67 -7.42 1.50
C ILE A 157 -1.83 -8.25 0.24
N THR A 158 -0.71 -8.58 -0.39
CA THR A 158 -0.59 -9.64 -1.40
C THR A 158 0.30 -10.73 -0.89
N SER A 159 -0.02 -11.99 -1.26
CA SER A 159 0.78 -13.16 -0.99
C SER A 159 0.91 -13.97 -2.27
N ASP A 160 2.14 -14.21 -2.71
CA ASP A 160 2.46 -15.03 -3.89
C ASP A 160 3.65 -15.92 -3.55
N GLN A 161 3.38 -17.23 -3.35
CA GLN A 161 4.36 -18.20 -2.88
C GLN A 161 4.96 -17.80 -1.53
N ASN A 162 6.27 -17.51 -1.49
CA ASN A 162 7.02 -17.05 -0.31
C ASN A 162 7.24 -15.52 -0.31
N ILE A 163 6.44 -14.75 -1.07
CA ILE A 163 6.54 -13.28 -1.13
C ILE A 163 5.28 -12.66 -0.54
N TYR A 164 5.46 -11.71 0.36
CA TYR A 164 4.39 -10.99 1.06
C TYR A 164 4.62 -9.49 0.95
N CYS A 165 3.70 -8.76 0.33
CA CYS A 165 3.80 -7.31 0.24
C CYS A 165 2.61 -6.66 0.95
N SER A 166 2.84 -5.66 1.78
CA SER A 166 1.77 -4.86 2.35
C SER A 166 1.72 -3.45 1.78
N GLY A 167 0.53 -2.88 1.82
CA GLY A 167 0.21 -1.55 1.34
C GLY A 167 0.83 -0.43 2.17
N GLY A 168 0.20 0.75 2.13
CA GLY A 168 0.78 1.96 2.67
C GLY A 168 0.74 2.13 4.18
N GLY A 169 1.61 3.01 4.65
CA GLY A 169 1.60 3.51 6.01
C GLY A 169 1.80 2.42 7.06
N MET A 170 0.83 2.31 7.96
CA MET A 170 0.86 1.39 9.10
C MET A 170 0.50 -0.06 8.75
N ALA A 171 0.45 -0.43 7.47
CA ALA A 171 0.14 -1.82 7.05
C ALA A 171 1.21 -2.84 7.46
N TRP A 172 2.36 -2.41 8.02
CA TRP A 172 3.36 -3.30 8.56
C TRP A 172 2.83 -4.17 9.71
N PHE A 173 1.86 -3.69 10.50
CA PHE A 173 1.29 -4.51 11.56
C PHE A 173 0.28 -5.54 11.03
N ASP A 174 -0.50 -5.23 9.98
CA ASP A 174 -1.34 -6.24 9.32
C ASP A 174 -0.48 -7.35 8.73
N LEU A 175 0.65 -6.97 8.09
CA LEU A 175 1.62 -7.92 7.54
C LEU A 175 2.25 -8.78 8.63
N ALA A 176 2.68 -8.17 9.74
CA ALA A 176 3.27 -8.90 10.86
C ALA A 176 2.27 -9.88 11.48
N LEU A 177 1.01 -9.47 11.70
CA LEU A 177 -0.04 -10.36 12.22
C LEU A 177 -0.35 -11.53 11.27
N LEU A 178 -0.42 -11.27 9.95
CA LEU A 178 -0.60 -12.32 8.94
C LEU A 178 0.55 -13.34 8.99
N LEU A 179 1.78 -12.86 9.09
CA LEU A 179 2.95 -13.73 9.16
C LEU A 179 3.02 -14.48 10.50
N ILE A 180 2.67 -13.84 11.63
CA ILE A 180 2.54 -14.53 12.93
C ILE A 180 1.49 -15.64 12.83
N GLU A 181 0.33 -15.39 12.20
CA GLU A 181 -0.69 -16.41 11.96
C GLU A 181 -0.16 -17.57 11.11
N ARG A 182 0.56 -17.28 10.05
CA ARG A 182 1.17 -18.27 9.16
C ARG A 182 2.18 -19.18 9.89
N TYR A 183 3.03 -18.60 10.74
CA TYR A 183 4.08 -19.35 11.45
C TYR A 183 3.60 -20.05 12.71
N CYS A 184 2.68 -19.41 13.45
CA CYS A 184 2.33 -19.82 14.81
C CYS A 184 0.85 -20.15 14.98
N GLY A 185 0.03 -19.95 13.95
CA GLY A 185 -1.40 -20.22 13.96
C GLY A 185 -2.25 -19.05 14.45
N HIS A 186 -3.56 -19.18 14.23
CA HIS A 186 -4.57 -18.13 14.45
C HIS A 186 -4.63 -17.63 15.90
N ASP A 187 -4.50 -18.54 16.86
CA ASP A 187 -4.63 -18.20 18.29
C ASP A 187 -3.49 -17.27 18.74
N VAL A 188 -2.26 -17.54 18.29
CA VAL A 188 -1.09 -16.69 18.61
C VAL A 188 -1.24 -15.31 17.97
N ALA A 189 -1.67 -15.24 16.71
CA ALA A 189 -1.90 -13.96 16.02
C ALA A 189 -3.02 -13.16 16.72
N THR A 190 -4.12 -13.82 17.09
CA THR A 190 -5.26 -13.18 17.76
C THR A 190 -4.89 -12.66 19.14
N THR A 191 -4.18 -13.44 19.95
CA THR A 191 -3.72 -13.00 21.28
C THR A 191 -2.67 -11.89 21.19
N THR A 192 -1.78 -11.94 20.19
CA THR A 192 -0.84 -10.84 19.90
C THR A 192 -1.59 -9.56 19.55
N ALA A 193 -2.57 -9.62 18.65
CA ALA A 193 -3.37 -8.45 18.27
C ALA A 193 -4.14 -7.86 19.48
N LYS A 194 -4.76 -8.70 20.32
CA LYS A 194 -5.45 -8.27 21.55
C LYS A 194 -4.48 -7.60 22.54
N ALA A 195 -3.31 -8.18 22.74
CA ALA A 195 -2.30 -7.64 23.66
C ALA A 195 -1.80 -6.24 23.22
N HIS A 196 -1.79 -5.98 21.92
CA HIS A 196 -1.32 -4.70 21.33
C HIS A 196 -2.49 -3.78 20.90
N VAL A 197 -3.75 -4.16 21.15
CA VAL A 197 -4.97 -3.40 20.80
C VAL A 197 -5.01 -3.07 19.32
N ILE A 198 -4.75 -4.05 18.46
CA ILE A 198 -4.73 -3.92 17.01
C ILE A 198 -5.96 -4.60 16.43
N ASP A 199 -6.68 -3.89 15.54
CA ASP A 199 -7.78 -4.46 14.76
C ASP A 199 -7.24 -5.44 13.71
N ILE A 200 -7.75 -6.67 13.73
CA ILE A 200 -7.42 -7.71 12.76
C ILE A 200 -8.29 -7.54 11.50
N GLY A 201 -7.68 -7.75 10.31
CA GLY A 201 -8.42 -7.85 9.06
C GLY A 201 -8.92 -6.51 8.54
N ARG A 202 -8.09 -5.48 8.61
CA ARG A 202 -8.34 -4.24 7.89
C ARG A 202 -8.44 -4.58 6.40
N GLY A 203 -9.57 -4.23 5.78
CA GLY A 203 -9.82 -4.51 4.35
C GLY A 203 -8.82 -3.85 3.41
N ASP A 204 -9.23 -3.66 2.16
CA ASP A 204 -8.39 -3.07 1.13
C ASP A 204 -7.92 -1.65 1.47
N GLN A 205 -6.75 -1.26 0.95
CA GLN A 205 -6.26 0.12 1.07
C GLN A 205 -6.96 1.09 0.10
N ALA A 206 -7.81 0.60 -0.79
CA ALA A 206 -8.59 1.43 -1.71
C ALA A 206 -9.43 2.50 -0.99
N ALA A 207 -9.91 2.23 0.24
CA ALA A 207 -10.63 3.20 1.05
C ALA A 207 -9.79 4.44 1.40
N TYR A 208 -8.48 4.29 1.52
CA TYR A 208 -7.54 5.38 1.85
C TYR A 208 -6.98 6.07 0.61
N ALA A 209 -7.15 5.47 -0.58
CA ALA A 209 -6.67 6.05 -1.81
C ALA A 209 -7.45 7.32 -2.13
N THR A 210 -6.73 8.41 -2.40
CA THR A 210 -7.29 9.61 -2.99
C THR A 210 -6.80 9.72 -4.42
N LEU A 211 -7.72 9.85 -5.34
CA LEU A 211 -7.40 10.12 -6.73
C LEU A 211 -7.11 11.61 -6.88
N ARG A 212 -5.86 11.99 -6.71
CA ARG A 212 -5.44 13.27 -7.26
C ARG A 212 -5.48 13.12 -8.78
N ALA A 213 -6.34 13.88 -9.42
CA ALA A 213 -6.35 14.00 -10.87
C ALA A 213 -4.94 14.33 -11.33
N LYS A 214 -4.29 13.38 -12.02
CA LYS A 214 -2.90 13.55 -12.42
C LYS A 214 -2.84 14.46 -13.63
N LYS A 215 -2.32 15.66 -13.44
CA LYS A 215 -2.04 16.65 -14.50
C LYS A 215 -0.54 16.71 -14.83
N TYR A 216 0.17 15.57 -14.69
CA TYR A 216 1.63 15.52 -14.92
C TYR A 216 2.03 15.25 -16.38
N HIS A 217 1.05 15.23 -17.31
CA HIS A 217 1.33 15.11 -18.74
C HIS A 217 1.33 16.49 -19.41
N GLN A 218 1.93 16.57 -20.59
CA GLN A 218 2.07 17.82 -21.35
C GLN A 218 1.09 17.93 -22.53
N ASP A 219 -0.02 17.19 -22.52
CA ASP A 219 -1.05 17.24 -23.55
C ASP A 219 -2.07 18.35 -23.21
N PRO A 220 -2.01 19.54 -23.87
CA PRO A 220 -2.81 20.71 -23.47
C PRO A 220 -4.31 20.50 -23.67
N ASP A 221 -4.70 19.74 -24.71
CA ASP A 221 -6.12 19.46 -24.97
C ASP A 221 -6.70 18.57 -23.87
N ILE A 222 -5.94 17.56 -23.43
CA ILE A 222 -6.38 16.66 -22.38
C ILE A 222 -6.37 17.38 -21.02
N LEU A 223 -5.41 18.26 -20.75
CA LEU A 223 -5.40 19.10 -19.54
C LEU A 223 -6.65 19.97 -19.49
N PHE A 224 -7.00 20.62 -20.58
CA PHE A 224 -8.24 21.42 -20.68
C PHE A 224 -9.49 20.58 -20.38
N VAL A 225 -9.61 19.39 -20.99
CA VAL A 225 -10.76 18.50 -20.72
C VAL A 225 -10.81 18.02 -19.28
N GLN A 226 -9.66 17.74 -18.65
CA GLN A 226 -9.61 17.37 -17.22
C GLN A 226 -10.12 18.51 -16.33
N GLU A 227 -9.70 19.75 -16.59
CA GLU A 227 -10.17 20.94 -15.86
C GLU A 227 -11.67 21.14 -16.04
N TRP A 228 -12.14 21.04 -17.26
CA TRP A 228 -13.56 21.14 -17.57
C TRP A 228 -14.36 20.03 -16.83
N LEU A 229 -13.88 18.80 -16.81
CA LEU A 229 -14.53 17.69 -16.09
C LEU A 229 -14.54 17.90 -14.58
N GLU A 230 -13.51 18.48 -13.98
CA GLU A 230 -13.47 18.82 -12.55
C GLU A 230 -14.54 19.85 -12.15
N GLU A 231 -14.93 20.73 -13.06
CA GLU A 231 -15.99 21.71 -12.84
C GLU A 231 -17.39 21.18 -13.14
N HIS A 232 -17.51 20.17 -14.02
CA HIS A 232 -18.79 19.73 -14.56
C HIS A 232 -19.15 18.27 -14.24
N PHE A 233 -18.34 17.54 -13.45
CA PHE A 233 -18.51 16.08 -13.21
C PHE A 233 -19.89 15.72 -12.63
N ASN A 234 -20.53 16.63 -11.92
CA ASN A 234 -21.82 16.42 -11.26
C ASN A 234 -23.03 16.56 -12.20
N GLN A 235 -22.82 17.01 -13.44
CA GLN A 235 -23.87 17.12 -14.45
C GLN A 235 -24.11 15.79 -15.16
N GLN A 236 -25.21 15.70 -15.91
CA GLN A 236 -25.47 14.59 -16.82
C GLN A 236 -24.51 14.68 -18.01
N LEU A 237 -23.42 13.90 -17.97
CA LEU A 237 -22.37 13.91 -18.99
C LEU A 237 -22.39 12.64 -19.83
N SER A 238 -22.32 12.80 -21.16
CA SER A 238 -21.95 11.75 -22.10
C SER A 238 -20.49 11.90 -22.51
N VAL A 239 -19.77 10.78 -22.60
CA VAL A 239 -18.37 10.76 -23.08
C VAL A 239 -18.25 11.36 -24.48
N ASP A 240 -19.29 11.26 -25.30
CA ASP A 240 -19.31 11.78 -26.67
C ASP A 240 -19.31 13.32 -26.74
N GLN A 241 -19.58 14.00 -25.63
CA GLN A 241 -19.51 15.47 -25.54
C GLN A 241 -18.08 15.99 -25.36
N LEU A 242 -17.12 15.13 -24.97
CA LEU A 242 -15.77 15.56 -24.65
C LEU A 242 -14.88 15.81 -25.87
N PRO A 243 -14.84 14.93 -26.92
CA PRO A 243 -13.99 15.16 -28.09
C PRO A 243 -14.23 16.50 -28.81
N PRO A 244 -15.49 16.98 -28.96
CA PRO A 244 -15.78 18.28 -29.56
C PRO A 244 -15.18 19.48 -28.81
N LEU A 245 -15.01 19.38 -27.47
CA LEU A 245 -14.42 20.47 -26.67
C LEU A 245 -13.01 20.85 -27.09
N VAL A 246 -12.30 19.92 -27.74
CA VAL A 246 -10.91 20.09 -28.20
C VAL A 246 -10.75 19.80 -29.68
N ASN A 247 -11.85 19.85 -30.45
CA ASN A 247 -11.87 19.64 -31.90
C ASN A 247 -11.20 18.32 -32.35
N LEU A 248 -11.37 17.26 -31.57
CA LEU A 248 -10.81 15.93 -31.88
C LEU A 248 -11.93 14.93 -32.26
N GLY A 249 -11.59 14.00 -33.13
CA GLY A 249 -12.44 12.85 -33.37
C GLY A 249 -12.36 11.87 -32.18
N ALA A 250 -13.46 11.15 -31.89
CA ALA A 250 -13.62 10.28 -30.71
C ALA A 250 -12.45 9.27 -30.54
N ARG A 251 -12.01 8.61 -31.61
CA ARG A 251 -10.90 7.63 -31.56
C ARG A 251 -9.57 8.29 -31.14
N THR A 252 -9.26 9.44 -31.69
CA THR A 252 -8.02 10.19 -31.36
C THR A 252 -8.06 10.69 -29.93
N PHE A 253 -9.20 11.26 -29.51
CA PHE A 253 -9.43 11.74 -28.17
C PHE A 253 -9.25 10.60 -27.14
N ASN A 254 -9.96 9.48 -27.28
CA ASN A 254 -9.88 8.36 -26.35
C ASN A 254 -8.44 7.81 -26.24
N ARG A 255 -7.71 7.70 -27.34
CA ARG A 255 -6.31 7.26 -27.33
C ARG A 255 -5.41 8.25 -26.59
N ARG A 256 -5.54 9.57 -26.87
CA ARG A 256 -4.76 10.63 -26.20
C ARG A 256 -5.10 10.70 -24.72
N PHE A 257 -6.41 10.67 -24.38
CA PHE A 257 -6.88 10.72 -23.00
C PHE A 257 -6.33 9.53 -22.19
N LYS A 258 -6.44 8.31 -22.71
CA LYS A 258 -5.88 7.12 -22.06
C LYS A 258 -4.35 7.19 -21.93
N LYS A 259 -3.65 7.68 -22.93
CA LYS A 259 -2.18 7.87 -22.88
C LYS A 259 -1.78 8.89 -21.79
N ALA A 260 -2.52 9.98 -21.65
CA ALA A 260 -2.24 11.05 -20.72
C ALA A 260 -2.60 10.70 -19.27
N THR A 261 -3.78 10.06 -19.07
CA THR A 261 -4.36 9.84 -17.74
C THR A 261 -4.28 8.39 -17.24
N ASP A 262 -3.87 7.46 -18.11
CA ASP A 262 -3.93 5.99 -17.90
C ASP A 262 -5.36 5.46 -17.66
N GLN A 263 -6.39 6.27 -17.97
CA GLN A 263 -7.80 5.93 -17.78
C GLN A 263 -8.62 6.23 -19.04
N THR A 264 -9.75 5.53 -19.18
CA THR A 264 -10.76 5.96 -20.16
C THR A 264 -11.51 7.21 -19.64
N PRO A 265 -12.07 8.06 -20.52
CA PRO A 265 -12.85 9.22 -20.09
C PRO A 265 -13.99 8.86 -19.12
N LEU A 266 -14.70 7.77 -19.38
CA LEU A 266 -15.77 7.30 -18.49
C LEU A 266 -15.24 6.95 -17.08
N ASN A 267 -14.14 6.18 -17.01
CA ASN A 267 -13.55 5.84 -15.72
C ASN A 267 -13.07 7.09 -14.97
N TYR A 268 -12.54 8.08 -15.69
CA TYR A 268 -12.11 9.34 -15.10
C TYR A 268 -13.26 10.12 -14.49
N ILE A 269 -14.41 10.25 -15.20
CA ILE A 269 -15.62 10.88 -14.68
C ILE A 269 -16.12 10.13 -13.44
N GLN A 270 -16.20 8.81 -13.51
CA GLN A 270 -16.61 7.96 -12.37
C GLN A 270 -15.71 8.19 -11.15
N THR A 271 -14.42 8.27 -11.38
CA THR A 271 -13.41 8.55 -10.37
C THR A 271 -13.64 9.93 -9.70
N LEU A 272 -13.82 10.99 -10.47
CA LEU A 272 -14.12 12.33 -9.94
C LEU A 272 -15.36 12.32 -9.04
N ARG A 273 -16.43 11.67 -9.49
CA ARG A 273 -17.69 11.53 -8.75
C ARG A 273 -17.49 10.76 -7.43
N ILE A 274 -16.74 9.67 -7.45
CA ILE A 274 -16.45 8.88 -6.24
C ILE A 274 -15.61 9.70 -5.25
N GLU A 275 -14.59 10.42 -5.72
CA GLU A 275 -13.77 11.27 -4.83
C GLU A 275 -14.58 12.43 -4.22
N ALA A 276 -15.47 13.04 -5.01
CA ALA A 276 -16.39 14.04 -4.49
C ALA A 276 -17.35 13.45 -3.43
N ALA A 277 -17.88 12.24 -3.69
CA ALA A 277 -18.74 11.54 -2.73
C ALA A 277 -18.01 11.18 -1.45
N LYS A 278 -16.75 10.68 -1.52
CA LYS A 278 -15.92 10.44 -0.34
C LYS A 278 -15.81 11.70 0.52
N ARG A 279 -15.45 12.82 -0.09
CA ARG A 279 -15.35 14.12 0.60
C ARG A 279 -16.67 14.54 1.26
N PHE A 280 -17.81 14.40 0.58
CA PHE A 280 -19.10 14.72 1.19
C PHE A 280 -19.43 13.77 2.36
N LEU A 281 -19.17 12.47 2.22
CA LEU A 281 -19.36 11.49 3.29
C LEU A 281 -18.49 11.77 4.53
N GLU A 282 -17.31 12.36 4.35
CA GLU A 282 -16.38 12.72 5.42
C GLU A 282 -16.77 14.02 6.12
N THR A 283 -17.31 15.00 5.38
CA THR A 283 -17.39 16.39 5.83
C THR A 283 -18.80 16.92 6.04
N THR A 284 -19.84 16.21 5.58
CA THR A 284 -21.23 16.67 5.71
C THR A 284 -22.09 15.72 6.51
N GLN A 285 -23.27 16.21 6.94
CA GLN A 285 -24.32 15.38 7.56
C GLN A 285 -25.42 14.99 6.54
N ASP A 286 -25.17 15.18 5.25
CA ASP A 286 -26.13 14.85 4.20
C ASP A 286 -26.44 13.35 4.17
N SER A 287 -27.64 12.99 3.76
CA SER A 287 -28.01 11.60 3.49
C SER A 287 -27.25 11.07 2.28
N ILE A 288 -27.08 9.75 2.20
CA ILE A 288 -26.40 9.11 1.07
C ILE A 288 -27.13 9.44 -0.24
N GLU A 289 -28.46 9.44 -0.25
CA GLU A 289 -29.29 9.80 -1.41
C GLU A 289 -29.00 11.23 -1.89
N ARG A 290 -28.88 12.16 -0.96
CA ARG A 290 -28.54 13.55 -1.30
C ARG A 290 -27.13 13.66 -1.91
N ILE A 291 -26.16 12.98 -1.31
CA ILE A 291 -24.78 12.97 -1.82
C ILE A 291 -24.72 12.37 -3.22
N ILE A 292 -25.45 11.27 -3.48
CA ILE A 292 -25.50 10.62 -4.78
C ILE A 292 -25.99 11.59 -5.86
N ASN A 293 -27.06 12.34 -5.59
CA ASN A 293 -27.58 13.35 -6.49
C ASN A 293 -26.59 14.50 -6.72
N GLN A 294 -25.91 14.95 -5.65
CA GLN A 294 -24.91 16.02 -5.73
C GLN A 294 -23.71 15.64 -6.61
N VAL A 295 -23.38 14.35 -6.72
CA VAL A 295 -22.27 13.88 -7.56
C VAL A 295 -22.71 13.36 -8.93
N GLY A 296 -23.98 13.61 -9.32
CA GLY A 296 -24.51 13.33 -10.66
C GLY A 296 -24.94 11.89 -10.89
N TYR A 297 -25.39 11.19 -9.84
CA TYR A 297 -26.06 9.88 -9.93
C TYR A 297 -27.50 9.98 -9.44
N GLU A 298 -28.39 9.20 -10.06
CA GLU A 298 -29.81 9.10 -9.68
C GLU A 298 -30.11 7.72 -9.04
N ASP A 299 -29.38 6.67 -9.46
CA ASP A 299 -29.61 5.31 -8.97
C ASP A 299 -28.61 4.93 -7.85
N LEU A 300 -29.19 4.73 -6.65
CA LEU A 300 -28.46 4.34 -5.44
C LEU A 300 -27.71 2.99 -5.61
N SER A 301 -28.34 2.03 -6.29
CA SER A 301 -27.78 0.69 -6.42
C SER A 301 -26.54 0.67 -7.32
N SER A 302 -26.61 1.33 -8.47
CA SER A 302 -25.48 1.48 -9.40
C SER A 302 -24.34 2.26 -8.77
N PHE A 303 -24.67 3.37 -8.07
CA PHE A 303 -23.66 4.14 -7.36
C PHE A 303 -22.99 3.32 -6.24
N THR A 304 -23.75 2.63 -5.40
CA THR A 304 -23.21 1.83 -4.30
C THR A 304 -22.24 0.76 -4.80
N ARG A 305 -22.59 0.08 -5.89
CA ARG A 305 -21.74 -0.93 -6.55
C ARG A 305 -20.45 -0.32 -7.07
N LEU A 306 -20.54 0.83 -7.73
CA LEU A 306 -19.40 1.56 -8.26
C LEU A 306 -18.49 2.08 -7.13
N PHE A 307 -19.11 2.69 -6.11
CA PHE A 307 -18.38 3.20 -4.94
C PHE A 307 -17.62 2.07 -4.24
N LYS A 308 -18.27 0.91 -4.01
CA LYS A 308 -17.62 -0.25 -3.41
C LYS A 308 -16.46 -0.78 -4.27
N LYS A 309 -16.61 -0.77 -5.59
CA LYS A 309 -15.54 -1.15 -6.52
C LYS A 309 -14.30 -0.24 -6.39
N HIS A 310 -14.50 1.06 -6.20
CA HIS A 310 -13.41 2.04 -6.12
C HIS A 310 -12.85 2.21 -4.72
N ALA A 311 -13.69 2.15 -3.69
CA ALA A 311 -13.33 2.43 -2.30
C ALA A 311 -13.17 1.17 -1.42
N GLY A 312 -13.47 -0.03 -1.95
CA GLY A 312 -13.45 -1.27 -1.17
C GLY A 312 -14.57 -1.40 -0.12
N LEU A 313 -15.28 -0.32 0.18
CA LEU A 313 -16.34 -0.21 1.19
C LEU A 313 -17.63 0.33 0.55
N SER A 314 -18.80 0.00 1.13
CA SER A 314 -20.03 0.70 0.76
C SER A 314 -20.00 2.17 1.25
N PRO A 315 -20.82 3.07 0.68
CA PRO A 315 -20.91 4.47 1.16
C PRO A 315 -21.18 4.59 2.65
N SER A 316 -22.08 3.75 3.20
CA SER A 316 -22.40 3.72 4.63
C SER A 316 -21.22 3.24 5.49
N GLN A 317 -20.53 2.20 5.06
CA GLN A 317 -19.33 1.71 5.74
C GLN A 317 -18.20 2.74 5.69
N TYR A 318 -18.04 3.42 4.56
CA TYR A 318 -17.05 4.48 4.37
C TYR A 318 -17.35 5.66 5.32
N ALA A 319 -18.60 6.13 5.33
CA ALA A 319 -19.01 7.18 6.26
C ALA A 319 -18.77 6.79 7.72
N LYS A 320 -19.17 5.58 8.12
CA LYS A 320 -18.93 5.08 9.50
C LYS A 320 -17.45 5.10 9.88
N LYS A 321 -16.54 4.88 8.92
CA LYS A 321 -15.08 4.80 9.15
C LYS A 321 -14.40 6.17 9.18
N PHE A 322 -14.83 7.12 8.34
CA PHE A 322 -14.10 8.37 8.10
C PHE A 322 -14.86 9.64 8.49
N LYS A 323 -16.17 9.56 8.73
CA LYS A 323 -17.00 10.71 9.16
C LYS A 323 -16.63 11.09 10.59
N ARG A 324 -16.48 12.37 10.84
CA ARG A 324 -16.31 12.97 12.18
C ARG A 324 -17.64 13.26 12.85
#